data_4abc6b1d9431f711ffadf66bbb62761f
#
_entry.id   4abc6b1d9431f711ffadf66bbb62761f
#
_cell.length_a   1.000
_cell.length_b   1.000
_cell.length_c   1.000
_cell.angle_alpha   90.00
_cell.angle_beta   90.00
_cell.angle_gamma   90.00
#
_symmetry.space_group_name_H-M   'P 1'
#
loop_
_entity.id
_entity.type
_entity.pdbx_description
1 polymer ?
#
loop_
_entity_poly.entity_id
_entity_poly.type
_entity_poly.pdbx_seq_one_letter_code
_entity_poly.pdbx_strand_id
1 'polypeptide(L)'
;MKRIFCTFLTFCFALVLFSFAEAQTDDPLPSWKEGPPKQAIIEFVRDVSTAGGSRFIPPAQRIAVFDNDGTLWVEQPIYTQLAFAIDRIRALAPQHPEWKTSQPFKAVLENDGKAIAALGEEGLIQLVMASHAGMTTAEFEKIAADWVATARHPTTNRLYTEMVYQPMLELLDYLRANGFKTFIVSGGGIE
;
A
#
# COMPACT_ATOMS: atom_id res chain seq x y z
N MET A 1 68.96 26.19 53.43
CA MET A 1 67.83 26.55 52.56
C MET A 1 67.99 25.76 51.25
N LYS A 2 67.29 24.61 51.14
CA LYS A 2 67.25 23.77 49.91
C LYS A 2 65.80 23.65 49.47
N ARG A 3 65.50 24.19 48.28
CA ARG A 3 64.18 24.10 47.63
C ARG A 3 64.09 22.77 46.91
N ILE A 4 63.12 21.95 47.30
CA ILE A 4 62.82 20.70 46.62
C ILE A 4 61.75 21.03 45.55
N PHE A 5 62.08 20.83 44.30
CA PHE A 5 61.16 20.94 43.16
C PHE A 5 60.47 19.59 42.99
N CYS A 6 59.18 19.54 43.22
CA CYS A 6 58.38 18.35 42.99
C CYS A 6 57.76 18.46 41.60
N THR A 7 58.24 17.65 40.68
CA THR A 7 57.71 17.61 39.28
C THR A 7 56.59 16.60 39.24
N PHE A 8 55.33 17.08 39.11
CA PHE A 8 54.17 16.23 38.88
C PHE A 8 54.14 15.83 37.37
N LEU A 9 54.36 14.55 37.09
CA LEU A 9 54.23 13.96 35.78
C LEU A 9 52.77 13.56 35.59
N THR A 10 51.99 14.37 34.88
CA THR A 10 50.58 14.07 34.55
C THR A 10 50.55 13.15 33.32
N PHE A 11 50.23 11.88 33.56
CA PHE A 11 50.06 10.87 32.50
C PHE A 11 48.63 11.00 31.96
N CYS A 12 48.49 11.70 30.78
CA CYS A 12 47.24 11.74 30.06
C CYS A 12 47.01 10.41 29.33
N PHE A 13 46.16 9.58 29.87
CA PHE A 13 45.69 8.36 29.22
C PHE A 13 44.57 8.76 28.22
N ALA A 14 44.94 8.93 26.95
CA ALA A 14 43.99 9.17 25.89
C ALA A 14 43.22 7.86 25.60
N LEU A 15 42.04 7.74 26.14
CA LEU A 15 41.07 6.69 25.76
C LEU A 15 40.61 6.99 24.30
N VAL A 16 41.18 6.30 23.34
CA VAL A 16 40.67 6.27 21.97
C VAL A 16 39.43 5.35 21.96
N LEU A 17 38.26 5.96 22.08
CA LEU A 17 36.99 5.27 21.83
C LEU A 17 36.90 5.00 20.33
N PHE A 18 37.28 3.80 19.90
CA PHE A 18 36.87 3.30 18.60
C PHE A 18 35.35 3.09 18.63
N SER A 19 34.61 4.08 18.19
CA SER A 19 33.22 3.86 17.79
C SER A 19 33.26 2.95 16.57
N PHE A 20 32.98 1.68 16.77
CA PHE A 20 32.55 0.83 15.68
C PHE A 20 31.20 1.40 15.22
N ALA A 21 31.22 2.26 14.22
CA ALA A 21 30.04 2.46 13.41
C ALA A 21 29.80 1.10 12.73
N GLU A 22 28.90 0.29 13.31
CA GLU A 22 28.26 -0.76 12.53
C GLU A 22 27.71 -0.03 11.31
N ALA A 23 28.28 -0.34 10.15
CA ALA A 23 27.66 0.01 8.89
C ALA A 23 26.31 -0.70 8.91
N GLN A 24 25.28 0.02 9.30
CA GLN A 24 23.91 -0.40 9.17
C GLN A 24 23.76 -0.64 7.68
N THR A 25 23.88 -1.90 7.26
CA THR A 25 23.50 -2.29 5.91
C THR A 25 22.02 -1.93 5.83
N ASP A 26 21.72 -0.83 5.15
CA ASP A 26 20.34 -0.40 4.94
C ASP A 26 19.62 -1.56 4.28
N ASP A 27 18.93 -2.36 5.12
CA ASP A 27 18.06 -3.42 4.64
C ASP A 27 16.95 -2.77 3.82
N PRO A 28 16.87 -3.03 2.51
CA PRO A 28 15.89 -2.36 1.66
C PRO A 28 14.45 -2.83 1.93
N LEU A 29 14.29 -3.94 2.66
CA LEU A 29 13.01 -4.59 2.89
C LEU A 29 12.84 -4.96 4.39
N PRO A 30 12.89 -3.98 5.32
CA PRO A 30 12.98 -4.26 6.76
C PRO A 30 11.74 -4.96 7.33
N SER A 31 10.55 -4.79 6.73
CA SER A 31 9.31 -5.46 7.17
C SER A 31 9.15 -6.87 6.58
N TRP A 32 10.02 -7.28 5.65
CA TRP A 32 10.02 -8.63 5.11
C TRP A 32 10.69 -9.60 6.08
N LYS A 33 10.08 -10.78 6.25
CA LYS A 33 10.74 -11.83 7.03
C LYS A 33 12.02 -12.27 6.34
N GLU A 34 13.07 -12.47 7.14
CA GLU A 34 14.30 -13.06 6.64
C GLU A 34 14.03 -14.46 6.06
N GLY A 35 14.62 -14.73 4.90
CA GLY A 35 14.47 -16.02 4.24
C GLY A 35 14.55 -15.96 2.72
N PRO A 36 14.38 -17.10 2.05
CA PRO A 36 14.57 -17.22 0.60
C PRO A 36 13.76 -16.24 -0.25
N PRO A 37 12.51 -15.89 0.05
CA PRO A 37 11.76 -14.93 -0.76
C PRO A 37 12.38 -13.52 -0.75
N LYS A 38 12.76 -12.99 0.43
CA LYS A 38 13.41 -11.68 0.56
C LYS A 38 14.74 -11.67 -0.18
N GLN A 39 15.56 -12.70 0.02
CA GLN A 39 16.86 -12.83 -0.63
C GLN A 39 16.73 -12.90 -2.16
N ALA A 40 15.77 -13.68 -2.68
CA ALA A 40 15.53 -13.79 -4.11
C ALA A 40 15.15 -12.44 -4.75
N ILE A 41 14.36 -11.62 -4.07
CA ILE A 41 14.00 -10.26 -4.54
C ILE A 41 15.25 -9.39 -4.60
N ILE A 42 16.03 -9.34 -3.52
CA ILE A 42 17.23 -8.50 -3.42
C ILE A 42 18.26 -8.93 -4.49
N GLU A 43 18.49 -10.23 -4.62
CA GLU A 43 19.43 -10.77 -5.62
C GLU A 43 18.96 -10.47 -7.04
N PHE A 44 17.69 -10.70 -7.35
CA PHE A 44 17.14 -10.39 -8.66
C PHE A 44 17.34 -8.92 -9.03
N VAL A 45 16.93 -8.01 -8.13
CA VAL A 45 17.04 -6.56 -8.38
C VAL A 45 18.51 -6.17 -8.58
N ARG A 46 19.41 -6.66 -7.73
CA ARG A 46 20.86 -6.42 -7.87
C ARG A 46 21.38 -6.91 -9.21
N ASP A 47 21.05 -8.14 -9.60
CA ASP A 47 21.57 -8.77 -10.82
C ASP A 47 21.15 -8.01 -12.07
N VAL A 48 19.89 -7.58 -12.14
CA VAL A 48 19.37 -6.87 -13.31
C VAL A 48 19.74 -5.37 -13.31
N SER A 49 20.15 -4.82 -12.17
CA SER A 49 20.51 -3.42 -12.05
C SER A 49 22.03 -3.13 -12.12
N THR A 50 22.88 -4.16 -11.93
CA THR A 50 24.34 -3.99 -11.95
C THR A 50 24.84 -3.80 -13.38
N ALA A 51 25.34 -2.61 -13.66
CA ALA A 51 25.90 -2.28 -14.98
C ALA A 51 27.09 -3.21 -15.34
N GLY A 52 27.11 -3.72 -16.56
CA GLY A 52 28.12 -4.65 -17.05
C GLY A 52 27.91 -6.10 -16.59
N GLY A 53 26.93 -6.38 -15.77
CA GLY A 53 26.54 -7.75 -15.40
C GLY A 53 25.86 -8.49 -16.58
N SER A 54 25.98 -9.82 -16.58
CA SER A 54 25.40 -10.67 -17.66
C SER A 54 23.87 -10.62 -17.70
N ARG A 55 23.21 -10.20 -16.62
CA ARG A 55 21.74 -10.08 -16.51
C ARG A 55 21.28 -8.62 -16.50
N PHE A 56 22.17 -7.68 -16.79
CA PHE A 56 21.83 -6.26 -16.77
C PHE A 56 20.69 -5.92 -17.73
N ILE A 57 19.68 -5.22 -17.20
CA ILE A 57 18.56 -4.66 -17.96
C ILE A 57 18.66 -3.14 -17.90
N PRO A 58 18.66 -2.41 -19.02
CA PRO A 58 18.64 -0.95 -19.00
C PRO A 58 17.42 -0.40 -18.25
N PRO A 59 17.54 0.71 -17.49
CA PRO A 59 16.44 1.27 -16.70
C PRO A 59 15.15 1.51 -17.50
N ALA A 60 15.25 1.88 -18.77
CA ALA A 60 14.07 2.08 -19.64
C ALA A 60 13.24 0.81 -19.86
N GLN A 61 13.82 -0.37 -19.62
CA GLN A 61 13.19 -1.68 -19.80
C GLN A 61 12.83 -2.35 -18.46
N ARG A 62 13.18 -1.74 -17.32
CA ARG A 62 12.83 -2.26 -16.00
C ARG A 62 11.39 -1.90 -15.66
N ILE A 63 10.50 -2.86 -15.79
CA ILE A 63 9.07 -2.71 -15.52
C ILE A 63 8.68 -3.75 -14.45
N ALA A 64 7.96 -3.33 -13.43
CA ALA A 64 7.32 -4.20 -12.46
C ALA A 64 5.83 -3.90 -12.42
N VAL A 65 5.01 -4.92 -12.43
CA VAL A 65 3.56 -4.81 -12.38
C VAL A 65 3.04 -5.52 -11.14
N PHE A 66 2.01 -4.96 -10.56
CA PHE A 66 1.38 -5.45 -9.33
C PHE A 66 -0.12 -5.50 -9.52
N ASP A 67 -0.74 -6.50 -8.98
CA ASP A 67 -2.15 -6.45 -8.65
C ASP A 67 -2.35 -5.49 -7.46
N ASN A 68 -3.58 -5.06 -7.22
CA ASN A 68 -3.92 -4.09 -6.18
C ASN A 68 -4.55 -4.78 -4.96
N ASP A 69 -5.77 -5.28 -5.13
CA ASP A 69 -6.54 -5.86 -4.04
C ASP A 69 -5.89 -7.16 -3.53
N GLY A 70 -5.68 -7.27 -2.22
CA GLY A 70 -5.00 -8.40 -1.60
C GLY A 70 -3.49 -8.46 -1.85
N THR A 71 -2.94 -7.56 -2.68
CA THR A 71 -1.51 -7.49 -3.02
C THR A 71 -0.84 -6.24 -2.45
N LEU A 72 -1.35 -5.05 -2.78
CA LEU A 72 -0.81 -3.79 -2.27
C LEU A 72 -1.57 -3.28 -1.05
N TRP A 73 -2.86 -3.56 -0.99
CA TRP A 73 -3.72 -3.23 0.14
C TRP A 73 -4.73 -4.34 0.45
N VAL A 74 -5.51 -4.13 1.53
CA VAL A 74 -6.51 -5.09 2.01
C VAL A 74 -7.66 -5.27 1.02
N GLU A 75 -8.14 -6.52 0.89
CA GLU A 75 -9.33 -6.90 0.12
C GLU A 75 -10.47 -7.47 0.98
N GLN A 76 -10.17 -7.85 2.24
CA GLN A 76 -11.14 -8.46 3.14
C GLN A 76 -11.70 -7.42 4.13
N PRO A 77 -12.98 -7.52 4.56
CA PRO A 77 -13.95 -8.59 4.23
C PRO A 77 -14.63 -8.44 2.86
N ILE A 78 -14.48 -7.31 2.20
CA ILE A 78 -14.97 -7.02 0.84
C ILE A 78 -14.00 -6.09 0.13
N TYR A 79 -13.98 -6.16 -1.19
CA TYR A 79 -13.17 -5.24 -2.00
C TYR A 79 -13.53 -3.79 -1.73
N THR A 80 -12.52 -2.93 -1.71
CA THR A 80 -12.70 -1.49 -1.43
C THR A 80 -13.66 -0.83 -2.41
N GLN A 81 -13.64 -1.20 -3.70
CA GLN A 81 -14.57 -0.71 -4.70
C GLN A 81 -16.03 -1.09 -4.37
N LEU A 82 -16.27 -2.30 -3.86
CA LEU A 82 -17.61 -2.70 -3.45
C LEU A 82 -18.06 -1.94 -2.20
N ALA A 83 -17.17 -1.70 -1.24
CA ALA A 83 -17.45 -0.86 -0.07
C ALA A 83 -17.86 0.56 -0.49
N PHE A 84 -17.11 1.15 -1.43
CA PHE A 84 -17.44 2.45 -2.03
C PHE A 84 -18.83 2.41 -2.70
N ALA A 85 -19.10 1.41 -3.55
CA ALA A 85 -20.38 1.29 -4.25
C ALA A 85 -21.56 1.17 -3.26
N ILE A 86 -21.42 0.39 -2.19
CA ILE A 86 -22.42 0.25 -1.12
C ILE A 86 -22.72 1.61 -0.47
N ASP A 87 -21.70 2.36 -0.11
CA ASP A 87 -21.89 3.68 0.52
C ASP A 87 -22.49 4.69 -0.45
N ARG A 88 -22.10 4.65 -1.72
CA ARG A 88 -22.73 5.48 -2.77
C ARG A 88 -24.21 5.17 -2.93
N ILE A 89 -24.60 3.88 -2.99
CA ILE A 89 -26.01 3.48 -3.08
C ILE A 89 -26.80 4.03 -1.89
N ARG A 90 -26.28 3.95 -0.68
CA ARG A 90 -26.91 4.53 0.52
C ARG A 90 -27.10 6.05 0.40
N ALA A 91 -26.06 6.75 -0.08
CA ALA A 91 -26.11 8.20 -0.27
C ALA A 91 -27.10 8.63 -1.35
N LEU A 92 -27.28 7.84 -2.41
CA LEU A 92 -28.21 8.12 -3.51
C LEU A 92 -29.64 7.68 -3.24
N ALA A 93 -29.86 6.75 -2.30
CA ALA A 93 -31.18 6.17 -1.99
C ALA A 93 -32.32 7.18 -1.77
N PRO A 94 -32.11 8.38 -1.20
CA PRO A 94 -33.20 9.38 -1.11
C PRO A 94 -33.74 9.82 -2.46
N GLN A 95 -32.96 9.72 -3.54
CA GLN A 95 -33.35 10.10 -4.89
C GLN A 95 -33.95 8.90 -5.67
N HIS A 96 -33.86 7.68 -5.10
CA HIS A 96 -34.26 6.41 -5.71
C HIS A 96 -35.17 5.59 -4.80
N PRO A 97 -36.43 6.04 -4.55
CA PRO A 97 -37.34 5.35 -3.64
C PRO A 97 -37.64 3.91 -4.06
N GLU A 98 -37.57 3.57 -5.35
CA GLU A 98 -37.75 2.24 -5.91
C GLU A 98 -36.69 1.23 -5.43
N TRP A 99 -35.51 1.69 -5.02
CA TRP A 99 -34.45 0.83 -4.51
C TRP A 99 -34.82 0.11 -3.20
N LYS A 100 -35.78 0.63 -2.45
CA LYS A 100 -36.27 0.00 -1.22
C LYS A 100 -36.94 -1.35 -1.45
N THR A 101 -37.39 -1.61 -2.67
CA THR A 101 -38.16 -2.81 -3.02
C THR A 101 -37.49 -3.68 -4.08
N SER A 102 -36.41 -3.17 -4.74
CA SER A 102 -35.75 -3.88 -5.82
C SER A 102 -34.34 -4.38 -5.43
N GLN A 103 -34.03 -5.62 -5.79
CA GLN A 103 -32.67 -6.14 -5.68
C GLN A 103 -31.80 -5.61 -6.84
N PRO A 104 -30.48 -5.41 -6.62
CA PRO A 104 -29.69 -5.68 -5.39
C PRO A 104 -29.73 -4.56 -4.35
N PHE A 105 -30.34 -3.42 -4.65
CA PHE A 105 -30.31 -2.21 -3.83
C PHE A 105 -30.98 -2.42 -2.46
N LYS A 106 -32.09 -3.17 -2.42
CA LYS A 106 -32.78 -3.51 -1.18
C LYS A 106 -31.80 -4.15 -0.18
N ALA A 107 -31.01 -5.12 -0.60
CA ALA A 107 -30.07 -5.81 0.27
C ALA A 107 -29.05 -4.81 0.89
N VAL A 108 -28.59 -3.84 0.10
CA VAL A 108 -27.68 -2.79 0.58
C VAL A 108 -28.34 -1.87 1.60
N LEU A 109 -29.58 -1.44 1.33
CA LEU A 109 -30.32 -0.50 2.20
C LEU A 109 -30.76 -1.15 3.50
N GLU A 110 -31.10 -2.45 3.49
CA GLU A 110 -31.42 -3.24 4.68
C GLU A 110 -30.18 -3.73 5.43
N ASN A 111 -28.99 -3.48 4.90
CA ASN A 111 -27.71 -3.97 5.45
C ASN A 111 -27.68 -5.51 5.58
N ASP A 112 -28.33 -6.20 4.66
CA ASP A 112 -28.36 -7.67 4.62
C ASP A 112 -27.06 -8.22 4.01
N GLY A 113 -26.06 -8.43 4.86
CA GLY A 113 -24.74 -8.95 4.45
C GLY A 113 -24.82 -10.33 3.78
N LYS A 114 -25.83 -11.17 4.13
CA LYS A 114 -26.00 -12.48 3.49
C LYS A 114 -26.56 -12.32 2.07
N ALA A 115 -27.54 -11.46 1.89
CA ALA A 115 -28.07 -11.16 0.57
C ALA A 115 -27.02 -10.48 -0.31
N ILE A 116 -26.22 -9.55 0.23
CA ILE A 116 -25.11 -8.92 -0.50
C ILE A 116 -24.07 -9.97 -0.92
N ALA A 117 -23.67 -10.86 -0.02
CA ALA A 117 -22.71 -11.93 -0.33
C ALA A 117 -23.26 -12.96 -1.35
N ALA A 118 -24.57 -13.08 -1.45
CA ALA A 118 -25.24 -13.96 -2.40
C ALA A 118 -25.54 -13.28 -3.76
N LEU A 119 -25.23 -11.99 -3.91
CA LEU A 119 -25.34 -11.31 -5.20
C LEU A 119 -24.37 -11.97 -6.17
N GLY A 120 -24.88 -12.48 -7.28
CA GLY A 120 -24.00 -12.92 -8.37
C GLY A 120 -23.33 -11.73 -9.05
N GLU A 121 -22.49 -12.02 -10.02
CA GLU A 121 -21.78 -11.00 -10.82
C GLU A 121 -22.71 -9.90 -11.34
N GLU A 122 -23.90 -10.27 -11.85
CA GLU A 122 -24.89 -9.33 -12.36
C GLU A 122 -25.35 -8.33 -11.29
N GLY A 123 -25.61 -8.78 -10.06
CA GLY A 123 -26.03 -7.90 -8.97
C GLY A 123 -24.91 -6.96 -8.54
N LEU A 124 -23.67 -7.42 -8.52
CA LEU A 124 -22.50 -6.59 -8.22
C LEU A 124 -22.28 -5.52 -9.30
N ILE A 125 -22.38 -5.89 -10.58
CA ILE A 125 -22.30 -4.97 -11.71
C ILE A 125 -23.38 -3.89 -11.61
N GLN A 126 -24.63 -4.26 -11.26
CA GLN A 126 -25.71 -3.29 -11.07
C GLN A 126 -25.41 -2.26 -10.00
N LEU A 127 -24.84 -2.69 -8.85
CA LEU A 127 -24.43 -1.76 -7.78
C LEU A 127 -23.32 -0.81 -8.25
N VAL A 128 -22.29 -1.34 -8.93
CA VAL A 128 -21.20 -0.55 -9.48
C VAL A 128 -21.73 0.45 -10.50
N MET A 129 -22.51 0.00 -11.49
CA MET A 129 -23.08 0.88 -12.51
C MET A 129 -23.93 2.00 -11.92
N ALA A 130 -24.78 1.70 -10.94
CA ALA A 130 -25.61 2.72 -10.29
C ALA A 130 -24.77 3.71 -9.45
N SER A 131 -23.67 3.28 -8.88
CA SER A 131 -22.77 4.16 -8.12
C SER A 131 -21.96 5.12 -9.01
N HIS A 132 -21.80 4.82 -10.30
CA HIS A 132 -21.00 5.59 -11.26
C HIS A 132 -21.85 6.41 -12.24
N ALA A 133 -23.13 6.09 -12.40
CA ALA A 133 -23.99 6.70 -13.41
C ALA A 133 -24.34 8.17 -13.09
N GLY A 134 -24.60 8.95 -14.17
CA GLY A 134 -25.19 10.28 -14.06
C GLY A 134 -24.18 11.39 -13.71
N MET A 135 -22.88 11.15 -13.79
CA MET A 135 -21.84 12.13 -13.51
C MET A 135 -20.71 12.10 -14.54
N THR A 136 -19.94 13.16 -14.58
CA THR A 136 -18.70 13.22 -15.37
C THR A 136 -17.57 12.47 -14.66
N THR A 137 -16.52 12.08 -15.40
CA THR A 137 -15.31 11.46 -14.82
C THR A 137 -14.70 12.32 -13.71
N ALA A 138 -14.62 13.64 -13.90
CA ALA A 138 -14.07 14.55 -12.90
C ALA A 138 -14.91 14.62 -11.60
N GLU A 139 -16.24 14.56 -11.73
CA GLU A 139 -17.14 14.49 -10.57
C GLU A 139 -16.98 13.16 -9.84
N PHE A 140 -16.86 12.08 -10.58
CA PHE A 140 -16.64 10.75 -10.00
C PHE A 140 -15.30 10.67 -9.27
N GLU A 141 -14.21 11.11 -9.92
CA GLU A 141 -12.86 11.16 -9.33
C GLU A 141 -12.87 11.93 -8.00
N LYS A 142 -13.53 13.09 -7.96
CA LYS A 142 -13.66 13.86 -6.73
C LYS A 142 -14.42 13.10 -5.63
N ILE A 143 -15.51 12.45 -5.97
CA ILE A 143 -16.33 11.68 -5.02
C ILE A 143 -15.53 10.48 -4.48
N ALA A 144 -14.80 9.77 -5.35
CA ALA A 144 -13.97 8.64 -4.97
C ALA A 144 -12.83 9.09 -4.04
N ALA A 145 -12.15 10.20 -4.38
CA ALA A 145 -11.09 10.77 -3.56
C ALA A 145 -11.59 11.21 -2.18
N ASP A 146 -12.71 11.93 -2.11
CA ASP A 146 -13.32 12.38 -0.86
C ASP A 146 -13.74 11.18 0.02
N TRP A 147 -14.26 10.12 -0.59
CA TRP A 147 -14.63 8.90 0.12
C TRP A 147 -13.40 8.17 0.67
N VAL A 148 -12.40 7.92 -0.16
CA VAL A 148 -11.15 7.25 0.25
C VAL A 148 -10.46 7.98 1.39
N ALA A 149 -10.49 9.31 1.38
CA ALA A 149 -9.87 10.14 2.43
C ALA A 149 -10.52 9.95 3.81
N THR A 150 -11.79 9.52 3.87
CA THR A 150 -12.58 9.48 5.11
C THR A 150 -13.13 8.10 5.46
N ALA A 151 -13.26 7.22 4.48
CA ALA A 151 -13.86 5.90 4.64
C ALA A 151 -13.00 5.00 5.56
N ARG A 152 -13.70 4.22 6.37
CA ARG A 152 -13.06 3.34 7.34
C ARG A 152 -13.37 1.89 7.06
N HIS A 153 -12.34 1.09 7.20
CA HIS A 153 -12.44 -0.35 7.07
C HIS A 153 -13.40 -0.94 8.13
N PRO A 154 -14.37 -1.77 7.74
CA PRO A 154 -15.49 -2.16 8.61
C PRO A 154 -15.08 -3.00 9.82
N THR A 155 -13.97 -3.73 9.74
CA THR A 155 -13.50 -4.60 10.83
C THR A 155 -12.49 -3.90 11.74
N THR A 156 -11.57 -3.11 11.19
CA THR A 156 -10.46 -2.50 11.96
C THR A 156 -10.75 -1.07 12.38
N ASN A 157 -11.75 -0.43 11.75
CA ASN A 157 -12.07 1.01 11.91
C ASN A 157 -10.91 1.96 11.56
N ARG A 158 -9.87 1.48 10.88
CA ARG A 158 -8.80 2.31 10.31
C ARG A 158 -9.26 2.91 8.99
N LEU A 159 -8.65 4.04 8.59
CA LEU A 159 -8.89 4.58 7.24
C LEU A 159 -8.44 3.55 6.19
N TYR A 160 -9.13 3.49 5.06
CA TYR A 160 -8.68 2.64 3.94
C TYR A 160 -7.28 3.02 3.46
N THR A 161 -6.93 4.29 3.47
CA THR A 161 -5.58 4.79 3.15
C THR A 161 -4.49 4.26 4.08
N GLU A 162 -4.85 3.76 5.27
CA GLU A 162 -3.92 3.13 6.21
C GLU A 162 -3.88 1.60 6.09
N MET A 163 -4.67 1.02 5.18
CA MET A 163 -4.80 -0.43 5.01
C MET A 163 -3.89 -0.99 3.91
N VAL A 164 -2.84 -0.26 3.55
CA VAL A 164 -1.78 -0.69 2.64
C VAL A 164 -0.78 -1.59 3.37
N TYR A 165 -0.18 -2.53 2.63
CA TYR A 165 0.79 -3.45 3.22
C TYR A 165 2.18 -2.81 3.24
N GLN A 166 2.70 -2.55 4.45
CA GLN A 166 4.01 -1.95 4.64
C GLN A 166 5.14 -2.68 3.88
N PRO A 167 5.22 -4.03 3.87
CA PRO A 167 6.23 -4.71 3.07
C PRO A 167 6.16 -4.41 1.57
N MET A 168 4.96 -4.15 1.05
CA MET A 168 4.78 -3.85 -0.37
C MET A 168 5.16 -2.40 -0.70
N LEU A 169 4.96 -1.45 0.22
CA LEU A 169 5.49 -0.08 0.08
C LEU A 169 7.01 -0.09 -0.01
N GLU A 170 7.67 -0.84 0.88
CA GLU A 170 9.13 -1.01 0.85
C GLU A 170 9.62 -1.62 -0.46
N LEU A 171 8.93 -2.64 -0.96
CA LEU A 171 9.25 -3.26 -2.25
C LEU A 171 9.10 -2.27 -3.41
N LEU A 172 8.02 -1.49 -3.45
CA LEU A 172 7.81 -0.47 -4.48
C LEU A 172 8.93 0.58 -4.45
N ASP A 173 9.30 1.04 -3.27
CA ASP A 173 10.37 2.04 -3.10
C ASP A 173 11.74 1.46 -3.48
N TYR A 174 12.03 0.23 -3.06
CA TYR A 174 13.26 -0.48 -3.44
C TYR A 174 13.39 -0.65 -4.96
N LEU A 175 12.31 -1.07 -5.63
CA LEU A 175 12.29 -1.21 -7.08
C LEU A 175 12.50 0.14 -7.78
N ARG A 176 11.81 1.20 -7.36
CA ARG A 176 11.95 2.55 -7.93
C ARG A 176 13.36 3.10 -7.73
N ALA A 177 13.95 2.91 -6.55
CA ALA A 177 15.34 3.29 -6.26
C ALA A 177 16.34 2.59 -7.18
N ASN A 178 16.01 1.40 -7.69
CA ASN A 178 16.80 0.64 -8.64
C ASN A 178 16.35 0.84 -10.11
N GLY A 179 15.62 1.92 -10.40
CA GLY A 179 15.29 2.34 -11.76
C GLY A 179 14.14 1.56 -12.42
N PHE A 180 13.32 0.84 -11.65
CA PHE A 180 12.11 0.23 -12.16
C PHE A 180 10.97 1.24 -12.27
N LYS A 181 10.16 1.11 -13.31
CA LYS A 181 8.82 1.71 -13.40
C LYS A 181 7.83 0.73 -12.80
N THR A 182 7.03 1.18 -11.84
CA THR A 182 6.02 0.34 -11.19
C THR A 182 4.63 0.70 -11.70
N PHE A 183 3.82 -0.31 -12.00
CA PHE A 183 2.45 -0.14 -12.49
C PHE A 183 1.52 -1.04 -11.69
N ILE A 184 0.29 -0.58 -11.49
CA ILE A 184 -0.82 -1.40 -10.99
C ILE A 184 -1.58 -1.93 -12.21
N VAL A 185 -1.88 -3.22 -12.20
CA VAL A 185 -2.74 -3.89 -13.18
C VAL A 185 -3.84 -4.57 -12.39
N SER A 186 -5.02 -3.98 -12.40
CA SER A 186 -6.18 -4.43 -11.65
C SER A 186 -7.38 -4.58 -12.56
N GLY A 187 -8.31 -5.45 -12.19
CA GLY A 187 -9.62 -5.57 -12.82
C GLY A 187 -10.65 -4.54 -12.31
N GLY A 188 -10.29 -3.73 -11.32
CA GLY A 188 -11.14 -2.66 -10.79
C GLY A 188 -11.15 -1.39 -11.64
N GLY A 189 -11.85 -0.36 -11.18
CA GLY A 189 -11.83 0.99 -11.78
C GLY A 189 -10.45 1.65 -11.68
N ILE A 190 -10.20 2.62 -12.54
CA ILE A 190 -8.91 3.33 -12.62
C ILE A 190 -8.93 4.70 -11.94
N GLU A 191 -10.07 5.15 -11.47
CA GLU A 191 -10.31 6.45 -10.80
C GLU A 191 -9.90 6.42 -9.32
#